data_878648b3038ca715ddf4f371a9b7aa8d
#
_entry.id   878648b3038ca715ddf4f371a9b7aa8d
#
_cell.length_a   1.000
_cell.length_b   1.000
_cell.length_c   1.000
_cell.angle_alpha   90.00
_cell.angle_beta   90.00
_cell.angle_gamma   90.00
#
_symmetry.space_group_name_H-M   'P 1'
#
loop_
_entity.id
_entity.type
_entity.pdbx_description
1 polymer ?
#
loop_
_entity_poly.entity_id
_entity_poly.type
_entity_poly.pdbx_seq_one_letter_code
_entity_poly.pdbx_strand_id
1 'polypeptide(L)'
;MKFGCVIPARYGSTRLPGKPLADIAGKPMIERVYARVSQATKTECTIVATDDERVYSAVQNFGGSVMMTDPNHPTGTDRLAEVANHYTDLDVIINVQGDEPMIEPKLIDELAQLFEEDPNLQMATVATPLLEDEYAEPSAVKVILNNRNDAMYFSRSLIPYPRHDFVRAPLKHIGIYAYRRDFLLNYAKMEPTPAEQTESLEQLRALENGYTIRVILTDKRFIGIDTPEDLARVNAIYEQEEK
;
A
#
# COMPACT_ATOMS: atom_id res chain seq x y z
N MET A 1 -15.88 -7.36 -13.22
CA MET A 1 -14.45 -7.29 -12.92
C MET A 1 -14.25 -7.87 -11.53
N LYS A 2 -13.25 -8.73 -11.32
CA LYS A 2 -12.96 -9.35 -10.03
C LYS A 2 -11.75 -8.69 -9.39
N PHE A 3 -11.90 -8.28 -8.14
CA PHE A 3 -10.86 -7.60 -7.36
C PHE A 3 -10.40 -8.49 -6.21
N GLY A 4 -9.09 -8.56 -5.97
CA GLY A 4 -8.53 -9.25 -4.82
C GLY A 4 -7.60 -8.33 -4.03
N CYS A 5 -7.70 -8.33 -2.70
CA CYS A 5 -6.74 -7.66 -1.84
C CYS A 5 -5.60 -8.60 -1.48
N VAL A 6 -4.38 -8.11 -1.58
CA VAL A 6 -3.17 -8.81 -1.13
C VAL A 6 -2.45 -7.97 -0.10
N ILE A 7 -2.12 -8.60 1.03
CA ILE A 7 -1.39 -7.99 2.15
C ILE A 7 -0.02 -8.67 2.24
N PRO A 8 1.05 -8.07 1.67
CA PRO A 8 2.39 -8.61 1.84
C PRO A 8 2.84 -8.46 3.30
N ALA A 9 3.31 -9.54 3.90
CA ALA A 9 3.71 -9.59 5.30
C ALA A 9 5.02 -10.37 5.47
N ARG A 10 6.16 -9.66 5.48
CA ARG A 10 7.48 -10.24 5.79
C ARG A 10 7.73 -10.20 7.29
N TYR A 11 8.23 -11.31 7.83
CA TYR A 11 8.65 -11.33 9.25
C TYR A 11 9.89 -10.46 9.48
N GLY A 12 10.81 -10.44 8.52
CA GLY A 12 12.05 -9.69 8.58
C GLY A 12 11.80 -8.18 8.45
N SER A 13 11.91 -7.47 9.58
CA SER A 13 11.92 -6.01 9.65
C SER A 13 13.08 -5.57 10.52
N THR A 14 13.86 -4.59 10.06
CA THR A 14 15.03 -4.08 10.79
C THR A 14 14.65 -3.17 11.94
N ARG A 15 13.61 -2.35 11.77
CA ARG A 15 13.13 -1.37 12.76
C ARG A 15 12.20 -1.97 13.82
N LEU A 16 11.41 -2.97 13.45
CA LEU A 16 10.47 -3.65 14.33
C LEU A 16 10.48 -5.15 14.00
N PRO A 17 11.38 -5.97 14.59
CA PRO A 17 11.47 -7.40 14.32
C PRO A 17 10.16 -8.13 14.60
N GLY A 18 9.74 -9.00 13.68
CA GLY A 18 8.46 -9.70 13.81
C GLY A 18 7.21 -8.81 13.65
N LYS A 19 7.36 -7.66 13.00
CA LYS A 19 6.35 -6.61 12.81
C LYS A 19 4.93 -7.14 12.53
N PRO A 20 4.68 -8.10 11.62
CA PRO A 20 3.33 -8.60 11.36
C PRO A 20 2.66 -9.26 12.57
N LEU A 21 3.45 -9.78 13.51
CA LEU A 21 2.99 -10.46 14.72
C LEU A 21 3.03 -9.56 15.97
N ALA A 22 3.41 -8.28 15.82
CA ALA A 22 3.38 -7.33 16.92
C ALA A 22 1.95 -7.20 17.46
N ASP A 23 1.84 -7.20 18.79
CA ASP A 23 0.53 -7.12 19.47
C ASP A 23 -0.08 -5.72 19.36
N ILE A 24 -1.34 -5.67 18.95
CA ILE A 24 -2.19 -4.47 18.95
C ILE A 24 -3.48 -4.81 19.69
N ALA A 25 -3.57 -4.39 20.95
CA ALA A 25 -4.73 -4.63 21.83
C ALA A 25 -5.16 -6.12 21.82
N GLY A 26 -4.20 -7.01 22.09
CA GLY A 26 -4.43 -8.46 22.20
C GLY A 26 -4.53 -9.24 20.90
N LYS A 27 -4.27 -8.61 19.73
CA LYS A 27 -4.28 -9.27 18.44
C LYS A 27 -3.02 -8.95 17.62
N PRO A 28 -2.50 -9.90 16.81
CA PRO A 28 -1.41 -9.60 15.89
C PRO A 28 -1.76 -8.48 14.93
N MET A 29 -0.79 -7.61 14.61
CA MET A 29 -0.96 -6.53 13.62
C MET A 29 -1.59 -7.02 12.32
N ILE A 30 -1.12 -8.16 11.79
CA ILE A 30 -1.64 -8.73 10.55
C ILE A 30 -3.12 -9.13 10.65
N GLU A 31 -3.61 -9.55 11.84
CA GLU A 31 -5.02 -9.81 12.07
C GLU A 31 -5.85 -8.52 12.01
N ARG A 32 -5.34 -7.43 12.60
CA ARG A 32 -6.00 -6.11 12.56
C ARG A 32 -6.12 -5.60 11.12
N VAL A 33 -5.01 -5.66 10.34
CA VAL A 33 -5.01 -5.27 8.92
C VAL A 33 -5.97 -6.16 8.12
N TYR A 34 -5.88 -7.47 8.27
CA TYR A 34 -6.74 -8.43 7.55
C TYR A 34 -8.22 -8.18 7.83
N ALA A 35 -8.59 -7.99 9.10
CA ALA A 35 -9.97 -7.74 9.51
C ALA A 35 -10.54 -6.43 8.91
N ARG A 36 -9.71 -5.39 8.78
CA ARG A 36 -10.11 -4.12 8.15
C ARG A 36 -10.26 -4.28 6.64
N VAL A 37 -9.25 -4.84 5.97
CA VAL A 37 -9.25 -5.05 4.52
C VAL A 37 -10.43 -5.92 4.09
N SER A 38 -10.76 -6.96 4.85
CA SER A 38 -11.87 -7.87 4.56
C SER A 38 -13.26 -7.25 4.70
N GLN A 39 -13.38 -6.03 5.20
CA GLN A 39 -14.64 -5.27 5.21
C GLN A 39 -14.92 -4.52 3.91
N ALA A 40 -13.95 -4.47 2.97
CA ALA A 40 -14.19 -3.92 1.65
C ALA A 40 -15.26 -4.74 0.91
N THR A 41 -16.16 -4.04 0.23
CA THR A 41 -17.37 -4.66 -0.35
C THR A 41 -17.22 -5.02 -1.82
N LYS A 42 -16.24 -4.44 -2.50
CA LYS A 42 -15.96 -4.67 -3.93
C LYS A 42 -14.94 -5.80 -4.20
N THR A 43 -14.34 -6.37 -3.14
CA THR A 43 -13.30 -7.39 -3.30
C THR A 43 -13.85 -8.79 -3.06
N GLU A 44 -13.41 -9.75 -3.91
CA GLU A 44 -13.80 -11.17 -3.82
C GLU A 44 -13.05 -11.90 -2.69
N CYS A 45 -11.82 -11.47 -2.38
CA CYS A 45 -10.97 -12.11 -1.39
C CYS A 45 -9.92 -11.16 -0.82
N THR A 46 -9.46 -11.50 0.39
CA THR A 46 -8.28 -10.91 1.04
C THR A 46 -7.26 -12.02 1.28
N ILE A 47 -6.02 -11.85 0.86
CA ILE A 47 -4.95 -12.85 0.93
C ILE A 47 -3.73 -12.22 1.61
N VAL A 48 -3.22 -12.86 2.66
CA VAL A 48 -1.91 -12.51 3.21
C VAL A 48 -0.84 -13.26 2.41
N ALA A 49 0.17 -12.55 1.92
CA ALA A 49 1.31 -13.15 1.22
C ALA A 49 2.56 -13.05 2.09
N THR A 50 3.08 -14.20 2.53
CA THR A 50 4.21 -14.25 3.47
C THR A 50 5.25 -15.27 3.06
N ASP A 51 6.48 -15.08 3.53
CA ASP A 51 7.61 -16.00 3.39
C ASP A 51 8.00 -16.68 4.73
N ASP A 52 7.18 -16.52 5.77
CA ASP A 52 7.50 -16.98 7.13
C ASP A 52 6.39 -17.84 7.73
N GLU A 53 6.74 -19.03 8.18
CA GLU A 53 5.81 -20.01 8.77
C GLU A 53 5.09 -19.49 10.02
N ARG A 54 5.70 -18.58 10.78
CA ARG A 54 5.07 -17.99 11.98
C ARG A 54 3.92 -17.08 11.60
N VAL A 55 4.11 -16.26 10.55
CA VAL A 55 3.07 -15.38 10.00
C VAL A 55 1.99 -16.24 9.35
N TYR A 56 2.37 -17.26 8.58
CA TYR A 56 1.45 -18.21 7.96
C TYR A 56 0.53 -18.87 9.00
N SER A 57 1.13 -19.44 10.05
CA SER A 57 0.37 -20.09 11.13
C SER A 57 -0.53 -19.11 11.88
N ALA A 58 -0.06 -17.90 12.14
CA ALA A 58 -0.88 -16.87 12.80
C ALA A 58 -2.12 -16.53 11.97
N VAL A 59 -1.96 -16.36 10.64
CA VAL A 59 -3.10 -16.07 9.75
C VAL A 59 -4.09 -17.22 9.70
N GLN A 60 -3.62 -18.46 9.66
CA GLN A 60 -4.50 -19.64 9.72
C GLN A 60 -5.28 -19.70 11.05
N ASN A 61 -4.63 -19.36 12.16
CA ASN A 61 -5.24 -19.43 13.49
C ASN A 61 -6.44 -18.50 13.66
N PHE A 62 -6.44 -17.33 13.03
CA PHE A 62 -7.62 -16.46 13.02
C PHE A 62 -8.57 -16.69 11.82
N GLY A 63 -8.32 -17.72 11.00
CA GLY A 63 -9.18 -18.09 9.86
C GLY A 63 -9.00 -17.24 8.61
N GLY A 64 -7.88 -16.53 8.49
CA GLY A 64 -7.55 -15.72 7.31
C GLY A 64 -7.02 -16.59 6.15
N SER A 65 -7.17 -16.10 4.92
CA SER A 65 -6.55 -16.70 3.74
C SER A 65 -5.09 -16.26 3.64
N VAL A 66 -4.19 -17.24 3.46
CA VAL A 66 -2.75 -17.00 3.41
C VAL A 66 -2.11 -17.85 2.31
N MET A 67 -1.13 -17.26 1.64
CA MET A 67 -0.29 -17.93 0.65
C MET A 67 1.17 -17.80 1.05
N MET A 68 1.89 -18.94 1.09
CA MET A 68 3.34 -18.93 1.21
C MET A 68 3.95 -18.51 -0.13
N THR A 69 4.91 -17.61 -0.09
CA THR A 69 5.58 -17.02 -1.28
C THR A 69 7.10 -17.16 -1.17
N ASP A 70 7.80 -17.07 -2.30
CA ASP A 70 9.26 -17.21 -2.33
C ASP A 70 9.94 -16.17 -1.40
N PRO A 71 10.80 -16.63 -0.45
CA PRO A 71 11.55 -15.74 0.42
C PRO A 71 12.58 -14.86 -0.32
N ASN A 72 12.96 -15.25 -1.54
CA ASN A 72 13.97 -14.54 -2.34
C ASN A 72 13.41 -13.38 -3.16
N HIS A 73 12.10 -13.09 -3.09
CA HIS A 73 11.54 -11.92 -3.77
C HIS A 73 12.25 -10.63 -3.34
N PRO A 74 12.83 -9.86 -4.28
CA PRO A 74 13.53 -8.63 -3.96
C PRO A 74 12.59 -7.55 -3.44
N THR A 75 11.36 -7.48 -3.98
CA THR A 75 10.38 -6.43 -3.65
C THR A 75 9.02 -7.00 -3.22
N GLY A 76 8.17 -6.12 -2.70
CA GLY A 76 6.75 -6.43 -2.45
C GLY A 76 5.98 -6.70 -3.74
N THR A 77 6.33 -6.02 -4.82
CA THR A 77 5.69 -6.17 -6.14
C THR A 77 5.92 -7.56 -6.75
N ASP A 78 7.12 -8.12 -6.58
CA ASP A 78 7.41 -9.51 -7.02
C ASP A 78 6.53 -10.52 -6.27
N ARG A 79 6.33 -10.30 -4.96
CA ARG A 79 5.45 -11.11 -4.12
C ARG A 79 3.98 -11.01 -4.56
N LEU A 80 3.52 -9.80 -4.91
CA LEU A 80 2.18 -9.60 -5.45
C LEU A 80 2.01 -10.30 -6.80
N ALA A 81 3.04 -10.26 -7.66
CA ALA A 81 3.02 -10.93 -8.96
C ALA A 81 2.95 -12.45 -8.82
N GLU A 82 3.60 -13.05 -7.81
CA GLU A 82 3.46 -14.48 -7.51
C GLU A 82 2.02 -14.82 -7.13
N VAL A 83 1.39 -14.02 -6.24
CA VAL A 83 -0.02 -14.20 -5.87
C VAL A 83 -0.92 -14.05 -7.11
N ALA A 84 -0.70 -13.03 -7.94
CA ALA A 84 -1.46 -12.79 -9.16
C ALA A 84 -1.33 -13.94 -10.19
N ASN A 85 -0.18 -14.63 -10.22
CA ASN A 85 -0.01 -15.82 -11.04
C ASN A 85 -0.78 -17.03 -10.52
N HIS A 86 -0.99 -17.11 -9.21
CA HIS A 86 -1.76 -18.19 -8.58
C HIS A 86 -3.28 -17.94 -8.72
N TYR A 87 -3.73 -16.70 -8.49
CA TYR A 87 -5.14 -16.30 -8.57
C TYR A 87 -5.47 -15.70 -9.95
N THR A 88 -5.53 -16.56 -10.97
CA THR A 88 -5.65 -16.17 -12.38
C THR A 88 -7.01 -15.59 -12.79
N ASP A 89 -8.02 -15.73 -11.95
CA ASP A 89 -9.38 -15.24 -12.17
C ASP A 89 -9.59 -13.81 -11.64
N LEU A 90 -8.63 -13.24 -10.95
CA LEU A 90 -8.65 -11.84 -10.53
C LEU A 90 -8.22 -10.92 -11.68
N ASP A 91 -8.98 -9.86 -11.91
CA ASP A 91 -8.70 -8.84 -12.93
C ASP A 91 -7.79 -7.72 -12.38
N VAL A 92 -7.95 -7.41 -11.10
CA VAL A 92 -7.23 -6.33 -10.41
C VAL A 92 -6.75 -6.81 -9.03
N ILE A 93 -5.50 -6.49 -8.72
CA ILE A 93 -4.86 -6.77 -7.42
C ILE A 93 -4.72 -5.44 -6.66
N ILE A 94 -5.30 -5.37 -5.47
CA ILE A 94 -5.16 -4.22 -4.56
C ILE A 94 -4.16 -4.59 -3.48
N ASN A 95 -3.05 -3.87 -3.43
CA ASN A 95 -1.99 -4.04 -2.44
C ASN A 95 -2.26 -3.13 -1.24
N VAL A 96 -2.49 -3.72 -0.09
CA VAL A 96 -2.56 -3.01 1.19
C VAL A 96 -1.37 -3.42 2.04
N GLN A 97 -0.63 -2.43 2.56
CA GLN A 97 0.55 -2.70 3.37
C GLN A 97 0.17 -3.39 4.69
N GLY A 98 0.97 -4.38 5.09
CA GLY A 98 0.77 -5.16 6.32
C GLY A 98 0.98 -4.39 7.63
N ASP A 99 1.31 -3.11 7.54
CA ASP A 99 1.56 -2.18 8.64
C ASP A 99 0.55 -1.03 8.74
N GLU A 100 -0.57 -1.15 8.01
CA GLU A 100 -1.67 -0.18 8.01
C GLU A 100 -2.93 -0.73 8.72
N PRO A 101 -2.89 -0.97 10.04
CA PRO A 101 -4.01 -1.59 10.76
C PRO A 101 -5.25 -0.69 10.84
N MET A 102 -5.11 0.59 10.54
CA MET A 102 -6.22 1.55 10.54
C MET A 102 -6.72 1.89 9.13
N ILE A 103 -6.38 1.07 8.12
CA ILE A 103 -6.88 1.26 6.75
C ILE A 103 -8.41 1.39 6.71
N GLU A 104 -8.91 2.34 5.93
CA GLU A 104 -10.34 2.52 5.70
C GLU A 104 -10.82 1.57 4.59
N PRO A 105 -11.75 0.64 4.86
CA PRO A 105 -12.24 -0.30 3.85
C PRO A 105 -12.85 0.39 2.62
N LYS A 106 -13.52 1.52 2.83
CA LYS A 106 -14.11 2.33 1.75
C LYS A 106 -13.08 2.79 0.72
N LEU A 107 -11.85 3.06 1.13
CA LEU A 107 -10.78 3.47 0.22
C LEU A 107 -10.39 2.34 -0.75
N ILE A 108 -10.47 1.10 -0.30
CA ILE A 108 -10.26 -0.09 -1.13
C ILE A 108 -11.35 -0.17 -2.20
N ASP A 109 -12.60 0.07 -1.80
CA ASP A 109 -13.73 0.11 -2.73
C ASP A 109 -13.62 1.27 -3.74
N GLU A 110 -13.14 2.43 -3.31
CA GLU A 110 -12.88 3.58 -4.19
C GLU A 110 -11.77 3.27 -5.20
N LEU A 111 -10.70 2.58 -4.80
CA LEU A 111 -9.66 2.09 -5.72
C LEU A 111 -10.23 1.11 -6.75
N ALA A 112 -11.04 0.14 -6.32
CA ALA A 112 -11.70 -0.80 -7.21
C ALA A 112 -12.60 -0.08 -8.23
N GLN A 113 -13.34 0.94 -7.78
CA GLN A 113 -14.25 1.71 -8.63
C GLN A 113 -13.53 2.43 -9.77
N LEU A 114 -12.31 2.94 -9.57
CA LEU A 114 -11.53 3.58 -10.65
C LEU A 114 -11.31 2.64 -11.84
N PHE A 115 -11.09 1.35 -11.60
CA PHE A 115 -10.89 0.35 -12.66
C PHE A 115 -12.19 -0.04 -13.35
N GLU A 116 -13.33 0.05 -12.66
CA GLU A 116 -14.65 -0.13 -13.26
C GLU A 116 -15.00 1.04 -14.19
N GLU A 117 -14.62 2.27 -13.80
CA GLU A 117 -14.88 3.51 -14.56
C GLU A 117 -13.94 3.70 -15.75
N ASP A 118 -12.68 3.24 -15.63
CA ASP A 118 -11.67 3.34 -16.70
C ASP A 118 -11.08 1.96 -17.04
N PRO A 119 -11.59 1.29 -18.09
CA PRO A 119 -11.11 -0.02 -18.51
C PRO A 119 -9.62 -0.04 -18.94
N ASN A 120 -9.03 1.11 -19.26
CA ASN A 120 -7.63 1.23 -19.68
C ASN A 120 -6.68 1.55 -18.52
N LEU A 121 -7.20 1.81 -17.34
CA LEU A 121 -6.38 2.11 -16.17
C LEU A 121 -5.52 0.89 -15.80
N GLN A 122 -4.21 1.11 -15.63
CA GLN A 122 -3.25 0.05 -15.32
C GLN A 122 -2.84 0.07 -13.85
N MET A 123 -2.72 1.27 -13.26
CA MET A 123 -2.23 1.46 -11.90
C MET A 123 -2.95 2.64 -11.22
N ALA A 124 -3.28 2.48 -9.95
CA ALA A 124 -3.81 3.54 -9.10
C ALA A 124 -3.16 3.52 -7.72
N THR A 125 -3.17 4.67 -7.06
CA THR A 125 -2.68 4.84 -5.70
C THR A 125 -3.46 5.94 -4.97
N VAL A 126 -3.01 6.31 -3.77
CA VAL A 126 -3.70 7.24 -2.87
C VAL A 126 -2.77 8.38 -2.46
N ALA A 127 -3.33 9.55 -2.23
CA ALA A 127 -2.61 10.68 -1.62
C ALA A 127 -3.51 11.43 -0.64
N THR A 128 -2.89 12.08 0.33
CA THR A 128 -3.53 12.93 1.34
C THR A 128 -2.79 14.27 1.43
N PRO A 129 -3.41 15.34 1.94
CA PRO A 129 -2.66 16.57 2.24
C PRO A 129 -1.48 16.30 3.16
N LEU A 130 -0.30 16.81 2.79
CA LEU A 130 0.92 16.72 3.58
C LEU A 130 0.84 17.74 4.72
N LEU A 131 1.22 17.33 5.94
CA LEU A 131 1.31 18.23 7.09
C LEU A 131 2.59 19.07 7.04
N GLU A 132 2.59 20.27 7.63
CA GLU A 132 3.74 21.18 7.57
C GLU A 132 5.00 20.61 8.25
N ASP A 133 4.82 19.86 9.33
CA ASP A 133 5.90 19.17 10.03
C ASP A 133 6.52 18.00 9.22
N GLU A 134 5.81 17.51 8.19
CA GLU A 134 6.29 16.48 7.27
C GLU A 134 7.02 17.03 6.04
N TYR A 135 7.06 18.36 5.82
CA TYR A 135 7.62 18.94 4.59
C TYR A 135 9.08 18.57 4.37
N ALA A 136 9.87 18.55 5.42
CA ALA A 136 11.30 18.21 5.37
C ALA A 136 11.57 16.70 5.51
N GLU A 137 10.54 15.88 5.80
CA GLU A 137 10.70 14.45 6.03
C GLU A 137 10.81 13.66 4.72
N PRO A 138 11.97 13.03 4.41
CA PRO A 138 12.14 12.23 3.19
C PRO A 138 11.27 10.96 3.17
N SER A 139 10.87 10.45 4.34
CA SER A 139 9.98 9.30 4.48
C SER A 139 8.55 9.60 4.07
N ALA A 140 8.11 10.85 4.23
CA ALA A 140 6.84 11.35 3.73
C ALA A 140 6.97 11.69 2.23
N VAL A 141 6.77 10.72 1.36
CA VAL A 141 6.91 10.88 -0.10
C VAL A 141 5.86 11.84 -0.64
N LYS A 142 6.28 12.83 -1.41
CA LYS A 142 5.40 13.83 -2.03
C LYS A 142 4.99 13.39 -3.43
N VAL A 143 3.81 13.82 -3.86
CA VAL A 143 3.31 13.59 -5.22
C VAL A 143 2.67 14.86 -5.77
N ILE A 144 2.93 15.16 -7.03
CA ILE A 144 2.23 16.21 -7.78
C ILE A 144 1.33 15.58 -8.83
N LEU A 145 0.15 16.19 -9.02
CA LEU A 145 -0.89 15.66 -9.89
C LEU A 145 -1.20 16.62 -11.02
N ASN A 146 -1.62 16.07 -12.15
CA ASN A 146 -2.26 16.83 -13.21
C ASN A 146 -3.75 17.08 -12.91
N ASN A 147 -4.44 17.78 -13.80
CA ASN A 147 -5.86 18.13 -13.61
C ASN A 147 -6.83 16.92 -13.68
N ARG A 148 -6.34 15.74 -14.05
CA ARG A 148 -7.12 14.50 -14.08
C ARG A 148 -6.84 13.62 -12.87
N ASN A 149 -6.07 14.14 -11.89
CA ASN A 149 -5.53 13.40 -10.75
C ASN A 149 -4.60 12.24 -11.17
N ASP A 150 -3.91 12.35 -12.31
CA ASP A 150 -2.83 11.42 -12.62
C ASP A 150 -1.53 11.96 -12.03
N ALA A 151 -0.70 11.09 -11.47
CA ALA A 151 0.59 11.45 -10.91
C ALA A 151 1.52 11.98 -12.02
N MET A 152 2.14 13.13 -11.77
CA MET A 152 3.16 13.71 -12.64
C MET A 152 4.57 13.29 -12.19
N TYR A 153 4.80 13.25 -10.87
CA TYR A 153 6.05 12.81 -10.27
C TYR A 153 5.88 12.51 -8.78
N PHE A 154 6.72 11.61 -8.25
CA PHE A 154 6.87 11.35 -6.82
C PHE A 154 8.29 11.71 -6.39
N SER A 155 8.46 12.31 -5.21
CA SER A 155 9.78 12.66 -4.68
C SER A 155 9.83 12.62 -3.15
N ARG A 156 11.01 12.32 -2.63
CA ARG A 156 11.33 12.51 -1.21
C ARG A 156 11.57 13.99 -0.88
N SER A 157 11.97 14.79 -1.87
CA SER A 157 12.08 16.24 -1.75
C SER A 157 10.71 16.90 -1.68
N LEU A 158 10.64 18.08 -1.06
CA LEU A 158 9.42 18.90 -1.09
C LEU A 158 9.13 19.37 -2.52
N ILE A 159 8.06 18.89 -3.10
CA ILE A 159 7.53 19.30 -4.40
C ILE A 159 6.03 19.63 -4.30
N PRO A 160 5.54 20.63 -5.10
CA PRO A 160 6.32 21.57 -5.92
C PRO A 160 7.15 22.53 -5.05
N TYR A 161 8.23 23.09 -5.61
CA TYR A 161 9.01 24.11 -4.90
C TYR A 161 8.18 25.39 -4.70
N PRO A 162 7.94 25.85 -3.46
CA PRO A 162 7.19 27.06 -3.20
C PRO A 162 8.08 28.30 -3.43
N ARG A 163 8.01 28.89 -4.61
CA ARG A 163 8.71 30.15 -4.86
C ARG A 163 8.11 31.31 -4.05
N HIS A 164 6.84 31.20 -3.74
CA HIS A 164 6.05 32.05 -2.85
C HIS A 164 5.28 31.11 -1.91
N ASP A 165 4.08 31.49 -1.48
CA ASP A 165 3.23 30.61 -0.68
C ASP A 165 2.64 29.47 -1.53
N PHE A 166 2.31 28.35 -0.89
CA PHE A 166 1.58 27.27 -1.54
C PHE A 166 0.15 27.73 -1.88
N VAL A 167 -0.24 27.60 -3.14
CA VAL A 167 -1.64 27.80 -3.57
C VAL A 167 -2.51 26.61 -3.14
N ARG A 168 -1.92 25.43 -3.06
CA ARG A 168 -2.51 24.19 -2.55
C ARG A 168 -1.47 23.48 -1.68
N ALA A 169 -1.91 22.89 -0.58
CA ALA A 169 -1.03 22.08 0.25
C ALA A 169 -0.37 20.98 -0.59
N PRO A 170 0.93 20.71 -0.40
CA PRO A 170 1.58 19.54 -0.99
C PRO A 170 0.85 18.25 -0.62
N LEU A 171 0.97 17.24 -1.46
CA LEU A 171 0.33 15.95 -1.25
C LEU A 171 1.36 14.91 -0.80
N LYS A 172 0.97 14.11 0.21
CA LYS A 172 1.70 12.92 0.67
C LYS A 172 1.14 11.70 -0.04
N HIS A 173 2.00 10.96 -0.68
CA HIS A 173 1.67 9.65 -1.24
C HIS A 173 1.47 8.62 -0.13
N ILE A 174 0.46 7.77 -0.29
CA ILE A 174 0.17 6.65 0.60
C ILE A 174 0.42 5.35 -0.18
N GLY A 175 1.20 4.44 0.39
CA GLY A 175 1.71 3.23 -0.25
C GLY A 175 0.67 2.12 -0.51
N ILE A 176 -0.58 2.50 -0.77
CA ILE A 176 -1.64 1.59 -1.16
C ILE A 176 -1.79 1.68 -2.67
N TYR A 177 -1.82 0.54 -3.35
CA TYR A 177 -1.87 0.49 -4.80
C TYR A 177 -2.92 -0.48 -5.30
N ALA A 178 -3.47 -0.18 -6.46
CA ALA A 178 -4.25 -1.13 -7.24
C ALA A 178 -3.62 -1.28 -8.62
N TYR A 179 -3.53 -2.50 -9.10
CA TYR A 179 -2.91 -2.85 -10.38
C TYR A 179 -3.84 -3.73 -11.18
N ARG A 180 -3.98 -3.43 -12.47
CA ARG A 180 -4.51 -4.43 -13.39
C ARG A 180 -3.57 -5.64 -13.39
N ARG A 181 -4.12 -6.85 -13.29
CA ARG A 181 -3.32 -8.08 -13.12
C ARG A 181 -2.23 -8.23 -14.18
N ASP A 182 -2.59 -8.07 -15.46
CA ASP A 182 -1.63 -8.25 -16.56
C ASP A 182 -0.53 -7.17 -16.54
N PHE A 183 -0.88 -5.94 -16.13
CA PHE A 183 0.10 -4.89 -15.91
C PHE A 183 1.05 -5.26 -14.77
N LEU A 184 0.54 -5.71 -13.62
CA LEU A 184 1.37 -6.13 -12.46
C LEU A 184 2.40 -7.20 -12.85
N LEU A 185 1.97 -8.21 -13.62
CA LEU A 185 2.86 -9.29 -14.07
C LEU A 185 3.96 -8.80 -15.03
N ASN A 186 3.69 -7.77 -15.81
CA ASN A 186 4.69 -7.11 -16.63
C ASN A 186 5.57 -6.17 -15.81
N TYR A 187 4.98 -5.40 -14.91
CA TYR A 187 5.65 -4.41 -14.08
C TYR A 187 6.73 -5.04 -13.17
N ALA A 188 6.44 -6.19 -12.57
CA ALA A 188 7.40 -6.95 -11.78
C ALA A 188 8.64 -7.42 -12.58
N LYS A 189 8.55 -7.48 -13.91
CA LYS A 189 9.65 -7.88 -14.81
C LYS A 189 10.40 -6.71 -15.41
N MET A 190 9.94 -5.48 -15.21
CA MET A 190 10.62 -4.29 -15.73
C MET A 190 11.91 -4.04 -14.97
N GLU A 191 12.96 -3.67 -15.71
CA GLU A 191 14.22 -3.26 -15.12
C GLU A 191 14.04 -1.97 -14.29
N PRO A 192 14.73 -1.85 -13.14
CA PRO A 192 14.73 -0.63 -12.37
C PRO A 192 15.23 0.58 -13.16
N THR A 193 14.52 1.70 -13.05
CA THR A 193 14.79 2.92 -13.81
C THR A 193 15.66 3.92 -13.04
N PRO A 194 16.30 4.91 -13.69
CA PRO A 194 17.19 5.85 -13.04
C PRO A 194 16.55 6.68 -11.92
N ALA A 195 15.32 7.20 -12.13
CA ALA A 195 14.64 7.97 -11.08
C ALA A 195 14.21 7.08 -9.91
N GLU A 196 13.71 5.87 -10.20
CA GLU A 196 13.40 4.88 -9.19
C GLU A 196 14.60 4.58 -8.29
N GLN A 197 15.76 4.30 -8.89
CA GLN A 197 16.98 3.97 -8.13
C GLN A 197 17.48 5.17 -7.32
N THR A 198 17.38 6.37 -7.88
CA THR A 198 17.85 7.61 -7.22
C THR A 198 16.99 7.95 -6.01
N GLU A 199 15.68 7.92 -6.16
CA GLU A 199 14.72 8.25 -5.10
C GLU A 199 14.40 7.04 -4.20
N SER A 200 14.76 5.82 -4.61
CA SER A 200 14.30 4.55 -4.00
C SER A 200 12.77 4.53 -3.90
N LEU A 201 12.11 4.82 -5.02
CA LEU A 201 10.66 4.89 -5.19
C LEU A 201 10.24 4.06 -6.39
N GLU A 202 9.79 2.83 -6.15
CA GLU A 202 9.48 1.84 -7.20
C GLU A 202 8.43 2.33 -8.20
N GLN A 203 7.45 3.13 -7.77
CA GLN A 203 6.39 3.67 -8.63
C GLN A 203 6.90 4.61 -9.73
N LEU A 204 8.10 5.17 -9.59
CA LEU A 204 8.74 5.96 -10.65
C LEU A 204 9.06 5.12 -11.88
N ARG A 205 9.31 3.80 -11.72
CA ARG A 205 9.48 2.87 -12.85
C ARG A 205 8.28 2.90 -13.79
N ALA A 206 7.06 2.94 -13.25
CA ALA A 206 5.85 3.03 -14.08
C ALA A 206 5.81 4.36 -14.86
N LEU A 207 6.07 5.49 -14.19
CA LEU A 207 6.06 6.81 -14.83
C LEU A 207 7.15 6.94 -15.90
N GLU A 208 8.39 6.49 -15.64
CA GLU A 208 9.49 6.54 -16.61
C GLU A 208 9.25 5.66 -17.83
N ASN A 209 8.45 4.60 -17.69
CA ASN A 209 8.02 3.75 -18.82
C ASN A 209 6.72 4.27 -19.48
N GLY A 210 6.25 5.47 -19.15
CA GLY A 210 5.11 6.13 -19.81
C GLY A 210 3.74 5.65 -19.34
N TYR A 211 3.65 4.89 -18.26
CA TYR A 211 2.37 4.48 -17.68
C TYR A 211 1.77 5.59 -16.83
N THR A 212 0.45 5.64 -16.81
CA THR A 212 -0.30 6.57 -15.97
C THR A 212 -0.61 5.92 -14.62
N ILE A 213 -0.41 6.68 -13.53
CA ILE A 213 -0.83 6.30 -12.18
C ILE A 213 -1.95 7.25 -11.76
N ARG A 214 -3.17 6.75 -11.65
CA ARG A 214 -4.31 7.50 -11.13
C ARG A 214 -4.22 7.61 -9.62
N VAL A 215 -4.54 8.77 -9.06
CA VAL A 215 -4.43 9.04 -7.62
C VAL A 215 -5.79 9.42 -7.04
N ILE A 216 -6.22 8.69 -6.00
CA ILE A 216 -7.34 9.10 -5.17
C ILE A 216 -6.85 10.11 -4.14
N LEU A 217 -7.59 11.21 -3.98
CA LEU A 217 -7.37 12.16 -2.90
C LEU A 217 -8.31 11.84 -1.74
N THR A 218 -7.75 11.78 -0.54
CA THR A 218 -8.51 11.53 0.69
C THR A 218 -8.02 12.45 1.81
N ASP A 219 -8.92 12.85 2.69
CA ASP A 219 -8.58 13.61 3.91
C ASP A 219 -8.30 12.69 5.12
N LYS A 220 -8.36 11.37 4.90
CA LYS A 220 -8.09 10.39 5.95
C LYS A 220 -6.61 10.40 6.34
N ARG A 221 -6.37 10.21 7.64
CA ARG A 221 -5.01 10.07 8.18
C ARG A 221 -4.64 8.59 8.20
N PHE A 222 -3.45 8.31 7.73
CA PHE A 222 -2.84 6.98 7.78
C PHE A 222 -1.78 6.97 8.87
N ILE A 223 -1.79 5.94 9.70
CA ILE A 223 -0.81 5.73 10.75
C ILE A 223 -0.19 4.37 10.49
N GLY A 224 0.80 4.36 9.57
CA GLY A 224 1.63 3.19 9.36
C GLY A 224 2.50 2.93 10.60
N ILE A 225 2.69 1.68 10.94
CA ILE A 225 3.51 1.27 12.10
C ILE A 225 4.88 0.87 11.58
N ASP A 226 5.86 1.73 11.79
CA ASP A 226 7.26 1.47 11.42
C ASP A 226 8.20 1.37 12.63
N THR A 227 7.82 2.02 13.72
CA THR A 227 8.61 2.12 14.95
C THR A 227 7.84 1.59 16.18
N PRO A 228 8.52 1.30 17.30
CA PRO A 228 7.84 0.99 18.56
C PRO A 228 6.92 2.12 19.04
N GLU A 229 7.26 3.38 18.75
CA GLU A 229 6.46 4.55 19.11
C GLU A 229 5.14 4.58 18.32
N ASP A 230 5.18 4.25 17.03
CA ASP A 230 3.97 4.11 16.20
C ASP A 230 3.08 2.99 16.74
N LEU A 231 3.69 1.85 17.09
CA LEU A 231 2.98 0.71 17.67
C LEU A 231 2.27 1.10 18.97
N ALA A 232 2.95 1.80 19.88
CA ALA A 232 2.37 2.25 21.14
C ALA A 232 1.19 3.22 20.90
N ARG A 233 1.33 4.14 19.93
CA ARG A 233 0.29 5.09 19.55
C ARG A 233 -0.96 4.39 19.02
N VAL A 234 -0.79 3.41 18.12
CA VAL A 234 -1.90 2.67 17.53
C VAL A 234 -2.56 1.76 18.57
N ASN A 235 -1.78 1.13 19.46
CA ASN A 235 -2.32 0.37 20.58
C ASN A 235 -3.28 1.21 21.44
N ALA A 236 -2.85 2.42 21.80
CA ALA A 236 -3.69 3.32 22.62
C ALA A 236 -5.01 3.69 21.93
N ILE A 237 -5.02 3.79 20.58
CA ILE A 237 -6.25 4.07 19.82
C ILE A 237 -7.18 2.85 19.89
N TYR A 238 -6.68 1.65 19.61
CA TYR A 238 -7.49 0.42 19.64
C TYR A 238 -8.06 0.14 21.03
N GLU A 239 -7.29 0.35 22.09
CA GLU A 239 -7.76 0.19 23.47
C GLU A 239 -8.89 1.18 23.86
N GLN A 240 -8.95 2.34 23.18
CA GLN A 240 -10.05 3.31 23.37
C GLN A 240 -11.30 2.94 22.57
N GLU A 241 -11.15 2.37 21.38
CA GLU A 241 -12.27 1.96 20.53
C GLU A 241 -12.99 0.69 21.05
N GLU A 242 -12.28 -0.17 21.81
CA GLU A 242 -12.82 -1.42 22.35
C GLU A 242 -13.45 -1.28 23.76
N LYS A 243 -13.44 -0.07 24.37
CA LYS A 243 -14.09 0.27 25.64
C LYS A 243 -15.49 0.81 25.45
#